data_d9266f1390bf40e2c5da77668757d7ac
#
_entry.id   d9266f1390bf40e2c5da77668757d7ac
#
_cell.length_a   1.000
_cell.length_b   1.000
_cell.length_c   1.000
_cell.angle_alpha   90.00
_cell.angle_beta   90.00
_cell.angle_gamma   90.00
#
_symmetry.space_group_name_H-M   'P 1'
#
loop_
_entity.id
_entity.type
_entity.pdbx_description
1 polymer ?
#
loop_
_entity_poly.entity_id
_entity_poly.type
_entity_poly.pdbx_seq_one_letter_code
_entity_poly.pdbx_strand_id
1 'polypeptide(L)'
;MDDQSQPGHPQPDSVAAIASLNDPIRRSLFDLVSHSATAVGRDEAAATLGVPRGTVAFHLERLAQCGLLETEFQRRTGRTGPGAGRPAKLYRRAAHSITVSVPDRHYDLAGDLLSSAIEESDRTGEPVRQALTRVSVERGRSLGASAGSLDAVLTFTGYEPLDDGDGGLLLRNCPFHALAVSHTDTVCQANLALLNGAADGADEREREVCFAPRDGYCCVRIARRAG
;
A
#
# COMPACT_ATOMS: atom_id res chain seq x y z
N MET A 1 -19.21 -5.28 -5.10
CA MET A 1 -18.76 -4.57 -3.89
C MET A 1 -17.63 -3.69 -4.36
N ASP A 2 -17.95 -2.39 -4.53
CA ASP A 2 -17.13 -1.47 -5.32
C ASP A 2 -15.83 -1.14 -4.57
N ASP A 3 -14.72 -1.61 -5.11
CA ASP A 3 -13.37 -1.11 -4.79
C ASP A 3 -13.24 0.29 -5.36
N GLN A 4 -13.56 1.30 -4.56
CA GLN A 4 -13.29 2.70 -4.85
C GLN A 4 -11.87 3.04 -4.43
N SER A 5 -10.87 2.50 -5.12
CA SER A 5 -9.55 3.12 -5.20
C SER A 5 -9.68 4.40 -6.00
N GLN A 6 -10.10 5.48 -5.35
CA GLN A 6 -10.17 6.80 -5.98
C GLN A 6 -8.76 7.28 -6.32
N PRO A 7 -8.45 7.57 -7.59
CA PRO A 7 -7.21 8.26 -7.95
C PRO A 7 -7.35 9.73 -7.56
N GLY A 8 -6.55 10.21 -6.60
CA GLY A 8 -6.48 11.65 -6.41
C GLY A 8 -6.15 12.20 -5.02
N HIS A 9 -6.02 11.38 -3.98
CA HIS A 9 -5.40 11.90 -2.75
C HIS A 9 -3.91 11.59 -2.80
N PRO A 10 -3.02 12.60 -2.62
CA PRO A 10 -1.60 12.32 -2.42
C PRO A 10 -1.51 11.35 -1.24
N GLN A 11 -0.95 10.17 -1.48
CA GLN A 11 -0.69 9.22 -0.39
C GLN A 11 0.17 9.96 0.63
N PRO A 12 -0.23 10.02 1.91
CA PRO A 12 0.58 10.66 2.92
C PRO A 12 1.95 9.98 2.89
N ASP A 13 3.01 10.77 3.00
CA ASP A 13 4.36 10.25 3.14
C ASP A 13 4.38 9.28 4.34
N SER A 14 4.34 7.98 4.05
CA SER A 14 4.21 6.92 5.04
C SER A 14 5.34 6.98 6.07
N VAL A 15 6.53 7.37 5.63
CA VAL A 15 7.70 7.56 6.50
C VAL A 15 7.47 8.74 7.45
N ALA A 16 7.00 9.88 6.93
CA ALA A 16 6.69 11.05 7.76
C ALA A 16 5.55 10.77 8.74
N ALA A 17 4.53 10.00 8.33
CA ALA A 17 3.44 9.61 9.20
C ALA A 17 3.92 8.75 10.37
N ILE A 18 4.69 7.69 10.12
CA ILE A 18 5.27 6.84 11.17
C ILE A 18 6.25 7.64 12.05
N ALA A 19 7.13 8.45 11.44
CA ALA A 19 8.07 9.30 12.19
C ALA A 19 7.35 10.31 13.10
N SER A 20 6.15 10.76 12.72
CA SER A 20 5.36 11.67 13.56
C SER A 20 4.99 11.05 14.92
N LEU A 21 4.84 9.72 15.01
CA LEU A 21 4.54 8.99 16.24
C LEU A 21 5.76 8.85 17.18
N ASN A 22 6.92 9.36 16.82
CA ASN A 22 8.07 9.40 17.72
C ASN A 22 7.88 10.39 18.87
N ASP A 23 7.05 11.41 18.70
CA ASP A 23 6.67 12.33 19.79
C ASP A 23 5.72 11.62 20.77
N PRO A 24 6.03 11.60 22.08
CA PRO A 24 5.24 10.83 23.05
C PRO A 24 3.81 11.35 23.22
N ILE A 25 3.58 12.66 23.13
CA ILE A 25 2.24 13.23 23.23
C ILE A 25 1.41 12.85 22.01
N ARG A 26 1.98 12.91 20.80
CA ARG A 26 1.29 12.48 19.59
C ARG A 26 0.96 11.01 19.61
N ARG A 27 1.86 10.15 20.09
CA ARG A 27 1.60 8.72 20.24
C ARG A 27 0.44 8.48 21.19
N SER A 28 0.45 9.10 22.39
CA SER A 28 -0.64 8.96 23.35
C SER A 28 -1.98 9.46 22.81
N LEU A 29 -1.97 10.54 22.03
CA LEU A 29 -3.17 11.05 21.36
C LEU A 29 -3.68 10.11 20.26
N PHE A 30 -2.78 9.56 19.46
CA PHE A 30 -3.12 8.56 18.45
C PHE A 30 -3.71 7.31 19.08
N ASP A 31 -3.11 6.80 20.16
CA ASP A 31 -3.58 5.64 20.89
C ASP A 31 -4.98 5.90 21.49
N LEU A 32 -5.18 7.07 22.12
CA LEU A 32 -6.46 7.47 22.68
C LEU A 32 -7.57 7.48 21.61
N VAL A 33 -7.30 8.13 20.47
CA VAL A 33 -8.29 8.23 19.38
C VAL A 33 -8.52 6.87 18.72
N SER A 34 -7.48 6.06 18.56
CA SER A 34 -7.56 4.74 17.91
C SER A 34 -8.34 3.70 18.72
N HIS A 35 -8.34 3.82 20.06
CA HIS A 35 -9.08 2.93 20.96
C HIS A 35 -10.48 3.46 21.34
N SER A 36 -10.83 4.68 20.89
CA SER A 36 -12.14 5.23 21.14
C SER A 36 -13.19 4.69 20.17
N ALA A 37 -14.35 4.30 20.69
CA ALA A 37 -15.49 3.88 19.89
C ALA A 37 -16.15 5.03 19.11
N THR A 38 -15.91 6.28 19.55
CA THR A 38 -16.46 7.49 18.95
C THR A 38 -15.36 8.48 18.62
N ALA A 39 -15.64 9.42 17.72
CA ALA A 39 -14.69 10.48 17.40
C ALA A 39 -14.41 11.37 18.60
N VAL A 40 -13.15 11.66 18.88
CA VAL A 40 -12.64 12.35 20.07
C VAL A 40 -12.41 13.83 19.78
N GLY A 41 -12.91 14.68 20.69
CA GLY A 41 -12.67 16.11 20.64
C GLY A 41 -11.39 16.52 21.39
N ARG A 42 -10.82 17.67 21.01
CA ARG A 42 -9.60 18.20 21.67
C ARG A 42 -9.77 18.47 23.16
N ASP A 43 -10.98 18.86 23.61
CA ASP A 43 -11.24 19.14 25.02
C ASP A 43 -11.25 17.84 25.83
N GLU A 44 -11.87 16.83 25.31
CA GLU A 44 -11.91 15.49 25.86
C GLU A 44 -10.51 14.87 25.93
N ALA A 45 -9.75 14.92 24.83
CA ALA A 45 -8.38 14.43 24.78
C ALA A 45 -7.46 15.18 25.78
N ALA A 46 -7.64 16.50 25.91
CA ALA A 46 -6.90 17.32 26.90
C ALA A 46 -7.19 16.90 28.35
N ALA A 47 -8.46 16.68 28.68
CA ALA A 47 -8.87 16.24 29.99
C ALA A 47 -8.35 14.82 30.31
N THR A 48 -8.43 13.90 29.32
CA THR A 48 -8.01 12.50 29.50
C THR A 48 -6.50 12.37 29.72
N LEU A 49 -5.68 13.12 28.93
CA LEU A 49 -4.24 13.00 28.98
C LEU A 49 -3.57 14.00 29.93
N GLY A 50 -4.32 14.95 30.53
CA GLY A 50 -3.76 16.00 31.37
C GLY A 50 -2.82 16.96 30.60
N VAL A 51 -3.02 17.13 29.29
CA VAL A 51 -2.18 17.95 28.43
C VAL A 51 -2.93 19.26 28.10
N PRO A 52 -2.22 20.42 28.02
CA PRO A 52 -2.87 21.68 27.66
C PRO A 52 -3.60 21.61 26.33
N ARG A 53 -4.82 22.17 26.27
CA ARG A 53 -5.70 22.13 25.09
C ARG A 53 -5.03 22.61 23.79
N GLY A 54 -4.20 23.65 23.87
CA GLY A 54 -3.47 24.18 22.72
C GLY A 54 -2.47 23.17 22.16
N THR A 55 -1.75 22.47 23.04
CA THR A 55 -0.81 21.40 22.68
C THR A 55 -1.54 20.23 22.03
N VAL A 56 -2.66 19.80 22.63
CA VAL A 56 -3.50 18.72 22.07
C VAL A 56 -4.02 19.10 20.69
N ALA A 57 -4.52 20.32 20.51
CA ALA A 57 -5.03 20.78 19.21
C ALA A 57 -3.94 20.77 18.13
N PHE A 58 -2.72 21.21 18.45
CA PHE A 58 -1.57 21.17 17.55
C PHE A 58 -1.21 19.74 17.15
N HIS A 59 -1.10 18.81 18.09
CA HIS A 59 -0.72 17.44 17.80
C HIS A 59 -1.81 16.66 17.06
N LEU A 60 -3.09 16.83 17.39
CA LEU A 60 -4.21 16.22 16.67
C LEU A 60 -4.27 16.71 15.22
N GLU A 61 -4.04 18.01 15.00
CA GLU A 61 -3.99 18.56 13.64
C GLU A 61 -2.81 17.98 12.84
N ARG A 62 -1.65 17.82 13.49
CA ARG A 62 -0.48 17.21 12.85
C ARG A 62 -0.72 15.75 12.48
N LEU A 63 -1.36 14.96 13.36
CA LEU A 63 -1.74 13.58 13.07
C LEU A 63 -2.73 13.48 11.89
N ALA A 64 -3.67 14.42 11.81
CA ALA A 64 -4.60 14.49 10.69
C ALA A 64 -3.90 14.86 9.36
N GLN A 65 -2.97 15.83 9.40
CA GLN A 65 -2.16 16.21 8.24
C GLN A 65 -1.28 15.06 7.72
N CYS A 66 -0.81 14.20 8.62
CA CYS A 66 -0.03 13.01 8.26
C CYS A 66 -0.92 11.81 7.84
N GLY A 67 -2.24 11.97 7.77
CA GLY A 67 -3.15 10.90 7.38
C GLY A 67 -3.37 9.81 8.42
N LEU A 68 -2.87 9.96 9.65
CA LEU A 68 -3.08 9.01 10.74
C LEU A 68 -4.47 9.12 11.36
N LEU A 69 -5.05 10.32 11.34
CA LEU A 69 -6.40 10.61 11.79
C LEU A 69 -7.22 11.25 10.69
N GLU A 70 -8.51 10.98 10.69
CA GLU A 70 -9.52 11.69 9.92
C GLU A 70 -10.24 12.69 10.81
N THR A 71 -10.81 13.73 10.18
CA THR A 71 -11.55 14.78 10.91
C THR A 71 -13.00 14.81 10.48
N GLU A 72 -13.89 14.95 11.46
CA GLU A 72 -15.31 15.18 11.23
C GLU A 72 -15.77 16.41 12.01
N PHE A 73 -16.89 17.00 11.57
CA PHE A 73 -17.48 18.15 12.24
C PHE A 73 -18.86 17.79 12.77
N GLN A 74 -19.03 17.84 14.10
CA GLN A 74 -20.28 17.50 14.74
C GLN A 74 -20.81 18.67 15.58
N ARG A 75 -22.12 18.94 15.45
CA ARG A 75 -22.80 19.89 16.33
C ARG A 75 -23.18 19.22 17.66
N ARG A 76 -22.56 19.68 18.75
CA ARG A 76 -22.80 19.12 20.09
C ARG A 76 -24.19 19.47 20.70
N THR A 77 -24.90 20.44 20.17
CA THR A 77 -26.08 21.04 20.83
C THR A 77 -27.37 20.79 20.05
N GLY A 78 -27.55 19.86 19.19
CA GLY A 78 -28.85 19.56 18.54
C GLY A 78 -29.63 20.80 18.02
N ARG A 79 -29.16 22.02 18.27
CA ARG A 79 -29.78 23.29 17.86
C ARG A 79 -29.39 23.60 16.43
N THR A 80 -30.38 23.89 15.60
CA THR A 80 -30.22 24.37 14.21
C THR A 80 -30.65 25.84 14.14
N GLY A 81 -29.91 26.69 13.42
CA GLY A 81 -30.24 28.07 13.18
C GLY A 81 -29.15 29.08 13.61
N PRO A 82 -29.41 30.41 13.42
CA PRO A 82 -28.49 31.46 13.86
C PRO A 82 -28.26 31.40 15.36
N GLY A 83 -27.01 31.25 15.79
CA GLY A 83 -26.64 31.10 17.21
C GLY A 83 -26.36 29.69 17.71
N ALA A 84 -26.45 28.65 16.86
CA ALA A 84 -26.21 27.24 17.21
C ALA A 84 -24.73 26.90 17.50
N GLY A 85 -23.81 27.87 17.41
CA GLY A 85 -22.38 27.66 17.62
C GLY A 85 -21.68 26.97 16.43
N ARG A 86 -20.35 27.11 16.39
CA ARG A 86 -19.52 26.42 15.34
C ARG A 86 -19.48 24.94 15.64
N PRO A 87 -19.63 24.04 14.63
CA PRO A 87 -19.45 22.61 14.83
C PRO A 87 -18.10 22.30 15.46
N ALA A 88 -18.07 21.39 16.42
CA ALA A 88 -16.84 20.91 17.04
C ALA A 88 -16.10 20.03 16.01
N LYS A 89 -14.79 20.25 15.87
CA LYS A 89 -13.91 19.38 15.10
C LYS A 89 -13.55 18.18 15.98
N LEU A 90 -13.85 16.99 15.49
CA LEU A 90 -13.56 15.72 16.14
C LEU A 90 -12.59 14.93 15.28
N TYR A 91 -11.91 13.97 15.89
CA TYR A 91 -10.90 13.16 15.26
C TYR A 91 -11.21 11.69 15.49
N ARG A 92 -10.99 10.89 14.46
CA ARG A 92 -11.04 9.43 14.52
C ARG A 92 -9.86 8.82 13.80
N ARG A 93 -9.56 7.57 14.07
CA ARG A 93 -8.53 6.84 13.34
C ARG A 93 -8.89 6.79 11.84
N ALA A 94 -7.90 7.02 10.98
CA ALA A 94 -8.07 6.86 9.55
C ALA A 94 -8.41 5.40 9.21
N ALA A 95 -9.27 5.20 8.21
CA ALA A 95 -9.71 3.87 7.81
C ALA A 95 -8.61 3.07 7.10
N HIS A 96 -7.71 3.76 6.38
CA HIS A 96 -6.59 3.14 5.68
C HIS A 96 -5.44 2.81 6.64
N SER A 97 -4.69 1.77 6.34
CA SER A 97 -3.45 1.44 7.04
C SER A 97 -2.25 2.13 6.39
N ILE A 98 -1.29 2.53 7.21
CA ILE A 98 0.00 3.05 6.76
C ILE A 98 1.06 2.00 7.06
N THR A 99 1.75 1.53 6.01
CA THR A 99 2.82 0.54 6.11
C THR A 99 4.11 1.13 5.58
N VAL A 100 5.22 0.85 6.25
CA VAL A 100 6.58 1.20 5.82
C VAL A 100 7.43 -0.05 5.85
N SER A 101 8.13 -0.30 4.78
CA SER A 101 9.08 -1.40 4.66
C SER A 101 10.37 -0.90 4.02
N VAL A 102 11.52 -1.35 4.53
CA VAL A 102 12.85 -1.02 3.98
C VAL A 102 13.68 -2.30 3.88
N PRO A 103 14.02 -2.73 2.66
CA PRO A 103 13.52 -2.28 1.37
C PRO A 103 12.03 -2.56 1.18
N ASP A 104 11.41 -1.98 0.15
CA ASP A 104 9.97 -2.12 -0.10
C ASP A 104 9.55 -3.59 -0.21
N ARG A 105 8.39 -3.90 0.42
CA ARG A 105 7.76 -5.22 0.42
C ARG A 105 6.27 -5.07 0.16
N HIS A 106 5.73 -5.93 -0.70
CA HIS A 106 4.33 -5.96 -1.10
C HIS A 106 3.70 -7.32 -0.78
N TYR A 107 3.70 -7.70 0.51
CA TYR A 107 3.08 -8.95 0.95
C TYR A 107 1.56 -8.93 0.88
N ASP A 108 0.95 -7.77 0.89
CA ASP A 108 -0.46 -7.53 0.61
C ASP A 108 -0.82 -7.98 -0.83
N LEU A 109 -0.02 -7.57 -1.82
CA LEU A 109 -0.17 -8.04 -3.21
C LEU A 109 0.02 -9.55 -3.31
N ALA A 110 1.02 -10.11 -2.62
CA ALA A 110 1.21 -11.56 -2.61
C ALA A 110 0.01 -12.29 -1.94
N GLY A 111 -0.52 -11.73 -0.87
CA GLY A 111 -1.71 -12.24 -0.19
C GLY A 111 -2.95 -12.20 -1.07
N ASP A 112 -3.16 -11.12 -1.80
CA ASP A 112 -4.25 -10.95 -2.77
C ASP A 112 -4.16 -12.00 -3.88
N LEU A 113 -2.98 -12.18 -4.50
CA LEU A 113 -2.77 -13.18 -5.54
C LEU A 113 -3.04 -14.61 -5.06
N LEU A 114 -2.55 -14.97 -3.87
CA LEU A 114 -2.72 -16.30 -3.31
C LEU A 114 -4.18 -16.56 -2.92
N SER A 115 -4.86 -15.60 -2.31
CA SER A 115 -6.28 -15.71 -1.96
C SER A 115 -7.15 -15.85 -3.20
N SER A 116 -6.95 -14.98 -4.18
CA SER A 116 -7.66 -15.05 -5.46
C SER A 116 -7.41 -16.37 -6.20
N ALA A 117 -6.20 -16.92 -6.14
CA ALA A 117 -5.89 -18.20 -6.76
C ALA A 117 -6.62 -19.38 -6.08
N ILE A 118 -6.77 -19.34 -4.75
CA ILE A 118 -7.53 -20.35 -4.00
C ILE A 118 -9.01 -20.27 -4.38
N GLU A 119 -9.61 -19.07 -4.33
CA GLU A 119 -11.01 -18.86 -4.70
C GLU A 119 -11.31 -19.31 -6.13
N GLU A 120 -10.40 -19.01 -7.05
CA GLU A 120 -10.53 -19.39 -8.45
C GLU A 120 -10.38 -20.90 -8.66
N SER A 121 -9.46 -21.54 -7.94
CA SER A 121 -9.29 -22.98 -7.94
C SER A 121 -10.55 -23.68 -7.42
N ASP A 122 -11.13 -23.19 -6.33
CA ASP A 122 -12.38 -23.72 -5.77
C ASP A 122 -13.56 -23.56 -6.73
N ARG A 123 -13.62 -22.45 -7.45
CA ARG A 123 -14.68 -22.15 -8.41
C ARG A 123 -14.61 -22.99 -9.70
N THR A 124 -13.40 -23.24 -10.20
CA THR A 124 -13.18 -23.86 -11.52
C THR A 124 -12.80 -25.34 -11.45
N GLY A 125 -12.26 -25.77 -10.31
CA GLY A 125 -11.67 -27.11 -10.16
C GLY A 125 -10.28 -27.25 -10.77
N GLU A 126 -9.66 -26.17 -11.29
CA GLU A 126 -8.30 -26.20 -11.77
C GLU A 126 -7.28 -26.29 -10.61
N PRO A 127 -6.09 -26.86 -10.83
CA PRO A 127 -5.06 -26.88 -9.80
C PRO A 127 -4.67 -25.46 -9.37
N VAL A 128 -4.56 -25.22 -8.06
CA VAL A 128 -4.31 -23.89 -7.48
C VAL A 128 -3.05 -23.19 -8.06
N ARG A 129 -2.03 -23.95 -8.46
CA ARG A 129 -0.82 -23.37 -9.12
C ARG A 129 -1.13 -22.81 -10.52
N GLN A 130 -2.04 -23.42 -11.26
CA GLN A 130 -2.49 -22.90 -12.56
C GLN A 130 -3.34 -21.66 -12.37
N ALA A 131 -4.26 -21.69 -11.42
CA ALA A 131 -5.06 -20.53 -11.03
C ALA A 131 -4.14 -19.37 -10.63
N LEU A 132 -3.10 -19.60 -9.80
CA LEU A 132 -2.15 -18.59 -9.36
C LEU A 132 -1.40 -17.96 -10.53
N THR A 133 -0.95 -18.75 -11.49
CA THR A 133 -0.29 -18.22 -12.69
C THR A 133 -1.23 -17.31 -13.48
N ARG A 134 -2.46 -17.75 -13.72
CA ARG A 134 -3.45 -16.98 -14.47
C ARG A 134 -3.84 -15.68 -13.76
N VAL A 135 -4.16 -15.75 -12.48
CA VAL A 135 -4.49 -14.57 -11.66
C VAL A 135 -3.33 -13.58 -11.62
N SER A 136 -2.09 -14.07 -11.51
CA SER A 136 -0.90 -13.22 -11.53
C SER A 136 -0.74 -12.49 -12.86
N VAL A 137 -0.95 -13.17 -14.00
CA VAL A 137 -0.92 -12.52 -15.33
C VAL A 137 -2.01 -11.46 -15.44
N GLU A 138 -3.24 -11.76 -15.03
CA GLU A 138 -4.37 -10.81 -15.08
C GLU A 138 -4.12 -9.58 -14.21
N ARG A 139 -3.64 -9.79 -12.99
CA ARG A 139 -3.27 -8.70 -12.09
C ARG A 139 -2.13 -7.85 -12.66
N GLY A 140 -1.10 -8.49 -13.19
CA GLY A 140 0.01 -7.81 -13.86
C GLY A 140 -0.47 -6.96 -15.04
N ARG A 141 -1.33 -7.51 -15.89
CA ARG A 141 -1.89 -6.76 -17.03
C ARG A 141 -2.66 -5.52 -16.58
N SER A 142 -3.46 -5.64 -15.52
CA SER A 142 -4.15 -4.50 -14.94
C SER A 142 -3.19 -3.44 -14.41
N LEU A 143 -2.11 -3.84 -13.73
CA LEU A 143 -1.07 -2.93 -13.25
C LEU A 143 -0.36 -2.23 -14.39
N GLY A 144 0.05 -2.96 -15.43
CA GLY A 144 0.72 -2.41 -16.63
C GLY A 144 -0.15 -1.38 -17.35
N ALA A 145 -1.41 -1.72 -17.59
CA ALA A 145 -2.37 -0.82 -18.23
C ALA A 145 -2.61 0.45 -17.41
N SER A 146 -2.66 0.34 -16.08
CA SER A 146 -2.88 1.49 -15.20
C SER A 146 -1.64 2.38 -15.06
N ALA A 147 -0.45 1.78 -15.00
CA ALA A 147 0.82 2.50 -14.83
C ALA A 147 1.35 3.09 -16.14
N GLY A 148 0.96 2.54 -17.29
CA GLY A 148 1.33 3.00 -18.63
C GLY A 148 2.75 2.62 -19.07
N SER A 149 3.58 2.03 -18.21
CA SER A 149 4.89 1.49 -18.56
C SER A 149 5.34 0.41 -17.57
N LEU A 150 6.20 -0.52 -18.06
CA LEU A 150 6.78 -1.55 -17.20
C LEU A 150 7.67 -0.95 -16.10
N ASP A 151 8.44 0.09 -16.41
CA ASP A 151 9.32 0.77 -15.44
C ASP A 151 8.51 1.40 -14.28
N ALA A 152 7.36 1.98 -14.59
CA ALA A 152 6.46 2.51 -13.57
C ALA A 152 5.90 1.40 -12.67
N VAL A 153 5.53 0.24 -13.23
CA VAL A 153 5.12 -0.93 -12.45
C VAL A 153 6.25 -1.40 -11.53
N LEU A 154 7.48 -1.57 -12.07
CA LEU A 154 8.63 -2.01 -11.29
C LEU A 154 8.90 -1.08 -10.10
N THR A 155 8.85 0.23 -10.33
CA THR A 155 9.05 1.24 -9.27
C THR A 155 7.93 1.20 -8.24
N PHE A 156 6.67 1.21 -8.69
CA PHE A 156 5.50 1.22 -7.80
C PHE A 156 5.39 -0.04 -6.94
N THR A 157 5.80 -1.19 -7.48
CA THR A 157 5.77 -2.48 -6.77
C THR A 157 7.06 -2.78 -6.01
N GLY A 158 7.93 -1.80 -5.83
CA GLY A 158 9.11 -1.90 -4.95
C GLY A 158 10.26 -2.74 -5.49
N TYR A 159 10.32 -3.02 -6.79
CA TYR A 159 11.54 -3.51 -7.42
C TYR A 159 12.56 -2.37 -7.53
N GLU A 160 13.83 -2.72 -7.41
CA GLU A 160 14.94 -1.79 -7.60
C GLU A 160 15.65 -2.14 -8.92
N PRO A 161 15.21 -1.60 -10.08
CA PRO A 161 15.80 -1.92 -11.37
C PRO A 161 17.19 -1.29 -11.51
N LEU A 162 18.13 -2.08 -12.00
CA LEU A 162 19.47 -1.67 -12.37
C LEU A 162 19.73 -2.03 -13.83
N ASP A 163 20.29 -1.09 -14.59
CA ASP A 163 20.75 -1.36 -15.94
C ASP A 163 21.79 -2.49 -15.93
N ASP A 164 21.62 -3.47 -16.81
CA ASP A 164 22.52 -4.62 -16.94
C ASP A 164 23.68 -4.38 -17.95
N GLY A 165 23.70 -3.20 -18.58
CA GLY A 165 24.68 -2.79 -19.58
C GLY A 165 24.34 -3.21 -21.02
N ASP A 166 23.31 -4.04 -21.22
CA ASP A 166 22.88 -4.55 -22.52
C ASP A 166 21.48 -4.06 -22.91
N GLY A 167 20.96 -3.05 -22.19
CA GLY A 167 19.62 -2.48 -22.38
C GLY A 167 18.51 -3.29 -21.72
N GLY A 168 18.87 -4.20 -20.83
CA GLY A 168 17.98 -4.91 -19.92
C GLY A 168 18.10 -4.40 -18.48
N LEU A 169 17.34 -5.01 -17.56
CA LEU A 169 17.33 -4.64 -16.13
C LEU A 169 17.51 -5.87 -15.25
N LEU A 170 18.42 -5.76 -14.28
CA LEU A 170 18.49 -6.64 -13.11
C LEU A 170 17.64 -6.00 -11.98
N LEU A 171 16.93 -6.81 -11.22
CA LEU A 171 16.07 -6.33 -10.14
C LEU A 171 16.74 -6.64 -8.79
N ARG A 172 17.28 -5.62 -8.11
CA ARG A 172 18.01 -5.79 -6.83
C ARG A 172 17.10 -6.18 -5.67
N ASN A 173 15.86 -5.70 -5.69
CA ASN A 173 14.89 -6.03 -4.67
C ASN A 173 13.80 -6.93 -5.24
N CYS A 174 13.39 -7.94 -4.46
CA CYS A 174 12.19 -8.71 -4.71
C CYS A 174 11.14 -8.29 -3.67
N PRO A 175 10.00 -7.71 -4.05
CA PRO A 175 8.98 -7.29 -3.09
C PRO A 175 8.38 -8.44 -2.27
N PHE A 176 8.57 -9.68 -2.72
CA PHE A 176 8.11 -10.91 -2.08
C PHE A 176 9.24 -11.71 -1.41
N HIS A 177 10.38 -11.09 -1.11
CA HIS A 177 11.64 -11.77 -0.75
C HIS A 177 11.49 -12.83 0.34
N ALA A 178 10.86 -12.53 1.50
CA ALA A 178 10.75 -13.50 2.57
C ALA A 178 9.89 -14.72 2.18
N LEU A 179 8.86 -14.53 1.38
CA LEU A 179 8.05 -15.62 0.83
C LEU A 179 8.84 -16.41 -0.22
N ALA A 180 9.61 -15.74 -1.06
CA ALA A 180 10.44 -16.39 -2.08
C ALA A 180 11.53 -17.27 -1.47
N VAL A 181 12.11 -16.89 -0.33
CA VAL A 181 13.07 -17.72 0.42
C VAL A 181 12.45 -19.03 0.91
N SER A 182 11.23 -18.97 1.42
CA SER A 182 10.55 -20.15 2.01
C SER A 182 9.74 -20.96 0.99
N HIS A 183 9.28 -20.35 -0.09
CA HIS A 183 8.37 -20.91 -1.10
C HIS A 183 8.82 -20.56 -2.53
N THR A 184 10.10 -20.76 -2.82
CA THR A 184 10.77 -20.28 -4.05
C THR A 184 9.99 -20.59 -5.32
N ASP A 185 9.64 -21.87 -5.55
CA ASP A 185 8.97 -22.28 -6.80
C ASP A 185 7.63 -21.59 -6.99
N THR A 186 6.82 -21.52 -5.92
CA THR A 186 5.49 -20.92 -6.00
C THR A 186 5.57 -19.42 -6.21
N VAL A 187 6.40 -18.74 -5.41
CA VAL A 187 6.46 -17.28 -5.40
C VAL A 187 7.19 -16.74 -6.63
N CYS A 188 8.29 -17.38 -7.04
CA CYS A 188 9.04 -16.92 -8.23
C CYS A 188 8.26 -17.16 -9.53
N GLN A 189 7.47 -18.24 -9.63
CA GLN A 189 6.59 -18.46 -10.78
C GLN A 189 5.44 -17.45 -10.84
N ALA A 190 4.81 -17.16 -9.71
CA ALA A 190 3.78 -16.13 -9.62
C ALA A 190 4.35 -14.74 -9.97
N ASN A 191 5.55 -14.45 -9.49
CA ASN A 191 6.25 -13.19 -9.78
C ASN A 191 6.58 -13.04 -11.27
N LEU A 192 7.10 -14.11 -11.90
CA LEU A 192 7.33 -14.14 -13.34
C LEU A 192 6.05 -13.89 -14.13
N ALA A 193 4.96 -14.57 -13.75
CA ALA A 193 3.64 -14.41 -14.35
C ALA A 193 3.09 -12.98 -14.21
N LEU A 194 3.23 -12.40 -13.02
CA LEU A 194 2.82 -11.02 -12.73
C LEU A 194 3.55 -10.02 -13.63
N LEU A 195 4.88 -10.12 -13.73
CA LEU A 195 5.67 -9.18 -14.53
C LEU A 195 5.47 -9.38 -16.04
N ASN A 196 5.24 -10.63 -16.52
CA ASN A 196 4.82 -10.86 -17.90
C ASN A 196 3.48 -10.18 -18.20
N GLY A 197 2.51 -10.35 -17.32
CA GLY A 197 1.23 -9.63 -17.43
C GLY A 197 1.41 -8.12 -17.43
N ALA A 198 2.29 -7.60 -16.59
CA ALA A 198 2.59 -6.16 -16.52
C ALA A 198 3.22 -5.63 -17.82
N ALA A 199 4.14 -6.38 -18.41
CA ALA A 199 4.73 -6.05 -19.71
C ALA A 199 3.65 -6.03 -20.81
N ASP A 200 2.79 -7.05 -20.84
CA ASP A 200 1.65 -7.10 -21.79
C ASP A 200 0.72 -5.90 -21.62
N GLY A 201 0.33 -5.60 -20.37
CA GLY A 201 -0.58 -4.50 -20.08
C GLY A 201 -0.01 -3.11 -20.38
N ALA A 202 1.29 -2.95 -20.25
CA ALA A 202 2.03 -1.72 -20.58
C ALA A 202 2.43 -1.61 -22.07
N ASP A 203 2.04 -2.58 -22.90
CA ASP A 203 2.46 -2.69 -24.32
C ASP A 203 3.98 -2.66 -24.52
N GLU A 204 4.74 -3.30 -23.61
CA GLU A 204 6.20 -3.38 -23.68
C GLU A 204 6.64 -4.26 -24.86
N ARG A 205 7.33 -3.67 -25.82
CA ARG A 205 7.74 -4.35 -27.06
C ARG A 205 9.24 -4.59 -27.17
N GLU A 206 10.02 -3.78 -26.49
CA GLU A 206 11.49 -3.78 -26.64
C GLU A 206 12.17 -4.76 -25.70
N ARG A 207 11.50 -5.11 -24.59
CA ARG A 207 12.05 -5.96 -23.54
C ARG A 207 11.15 -7.17 -23.28
N GLU A 208 11.73 -8.20 -22.71
CA GLU A 208 11.02 -9.42 -22.28
C GLU A 208 11.34 -9.76 -20.83
N VAL A 209 10.37 -10.38 -20.17
CA VAL A 209 10.49 -10.81 -18.78
C VAL A 209 11.00 -12.24 -18.74
N CYS A 210 12.16 -12.46 -18.13
CA CYS A 210 12.85 -13.75 -18.12
C CYS A 210 13.02 -14.27 -16.69
N PHE A 211 12.89 -15.60 -16.52
CA PHE A 211 13.31 -16.28 -15.30
C PHE A 211 14.83 -16.49 -15.35
N ALA A 212 15.58 -15.76 -14.55
CA ALA A 212 17.04 -15.78 -14.53
C ALA A 212 17.56 -15.58 -13.09
N PRO A 213 17.41 -16.60 -12.21
CA PRO A 213 17.85 -16.50 -10.83
C PRO A 213 19.34 -16.17 -10.71
N ARG A 214 19.66 -15.18 -9.87
CA ARG A 214 21.03 -14.76 -9.62
C ARG A 214 21.17 -14.32 -8.17
N ASP A 215 22.28 -14.71 -7.53
CA ASP A 215 22.55 -14.34 -6.15
C ASP A 215 22.54 -12.82 -5.94
N GLY A 216 21.81 -12.37 -4.94
CA GLY A 216 21.66 -10.94 -4.62
C GLY A 216 20.64 -10.18 -5.47
N TYR A 217 19.95 -10.87 -6.38
CA TYR A 217 18.93 -10.27 -7.25
C TYR A 217 17.62 -11.06 -7.20
N CYS A 218 16.56 -10.46 -7.73
CA CYS A 218 15.31 -11.16 -7.96
C CYS A 218 15.51 -12.32 -8.95
N CYS A 219 14.65 -13.34 -8.87
CA CYS A 219 14.62 -14.46 -9.81
C CYS A 219 14.16 -14.05 -11.22
N VAL A 220 13.63 -12.84 -11.39
CA VAL A 220 13.18 -12.27 -12.67
C VAL A 220 14.15 -11.19 -13.12
N ARG A 221 14.49 -11.22 -14.40
CA ARG A 221 15.25 -10.21 -15.15
C ARG A 221 14.38 -9.68 -16.28
N ILE A 222 14.55 -8.42 -16.62
CA ILE A 222 13.99 -7.82 -17.83
C ILE A 222 15.11 -7.78 -18.86
N ALA A 223 15.02 -8.57 -19.92
CA ALA A 223 16.03 -8.64 -20.96
C ALA A 223 15.61 -7.81 -22.18
N ARG A 224 16.57 -7.25 -22.91
CA ARG A 224 16.30 -6.66 -24.22
C ARG A 224 15.92 -7.77 -25.20
N ARG A 225 14.87 -7.57 -25.98
CA ARG A 225 14.54 -8.51 -27.07
C ARG A 225 15.62 -8.48 -28.14
N ALA A 226 16.06 -9.66 -28.59
CA ALA A 226 16.86 -9.77 -29.76
C ALA A 226 15.99 -9.37 -30.98
N GLY A 227 16.41 -8.37 -31.73
CA GLY A 227 15.74 -7.91 -32.95
C GLY A 227 15.85 -8.91 -34.10
#